data_0f4f0a8518f607027d40f592f296e1c8
#
_entry.id   0f4f0a8518f607027d40f592f296e1c8
#
_cell.length_a   1.000
_cell.length_b   1.000
_cell.length_c   1.000
_cell.angle_alpha   90.00
_cell.angle_beta   90.00
_cell.angle_gamma   90.00
#
_symmetry.space_group_name_H-M   'P 1'
#
loop_
_entity.id
_entity.type
_entity.pdbx_description
1 polymer ?
#
loop_
_entity_poly.entity_id
_entity_poly.type
_entity_poly.pdbx_seq_one_letter_code
_entity_poly.pdbx_strand_id
1 'polypeptide(L)'
;MKQEKQQRFSIRKYAVGAASVLIGFAFQAQAVAADGVTPTTTENQPTIHTVSDSPQPSENRTEETPKAELQPEAPKTVETETPTTDTVASLPKTEEKPQEEVSSTPSDKEEVVTPTSAEKETTDKKAEETSPKKEVPKEANSKESDTDKTDKPEADKDKPAEKDAKKDEPKAEADKPATEAGKEGAATENEKLAKRKIVSIDAGRKYFSPEQLKEIIDKAKEYGYTDLHLLVGNDGLRFMLDDMSMKVGDKTYSSDDVKRAIENGTNAYYDDPNGNHLTESQMTDLINYAKDKGIGVIPTVNSPGHMDAILHAMKELGIENPNFDYFGTKSERTVDLNNKQAVDFTKTLIDKYANYFSKKSEIFNIGLDEYANDATNAKGWSVLQADKYYPNEGYPEKGYEKFISYANDLARIVKSHGLKPMAFNDGIYYNSDTSFGSFDKDIIVSMWTGGWGGYDVASSKLLAEKGHQILNTNDAWYYVLGRNADGQGWYNLDQGLNGIKNTPITSVPKTEGADVPIIGGMVAAWADTPSARYSPSRLFKLMRQFA
;
A
#
# COMPACT_ATOMS: atom_id res chain seq x y z
N MET A 1 -6.33 -14.41 30.90
CA MET A 1 -6.60 -15.19 29.67
C MET A 1 -6.49 -14.37 28.38
N LYS A 2 -6.88 -13.09 28.35
CA LYS A 2 -6.73 -12.23 27.14
C LYS A 2 -5.27 -11.90 26.77
N GLN A 3 -4.39 -11.68 27.74
CA GLN A 3 -2.96 -11.35 27.47
C GLN A 3 -2.16 -12.52 26.88
N GLU A 4 -2.41 -13.76 27.30
CA GLU A 4 -1.70 -14.92 26.72
C GLU A 4 -2.11 -15.23 25.28
N LYS A 5 -3.37 -14.96 24.89
CA LYS A 5 -3.81 -15.11 23.49
C LYS A 5 -3.20 -14.06 22.57
N GLN A 6 -3.06 -12.81 23.04
CA GLN A 6 -2.42 -11.75 22.27
C GLN A 6 -0.93 -12.02 22.02
N GLN A 7 -0.19 -12.47 23.04
CA GLN A 7 1.23 -12.79 22.87
C GLN A 7 1.47 -13.95 21.88
N ARG A 8 0.60 -14.97 21.86
CA ARG A 8 0.71 -16.10 20.91
C ARG A 8 0.41 -15.67 19.46
N PHE A 9 -0.52 -14.75 19.25
CA PHE A 9 -0.85 -14.21 17.93
C PHE A 9 0.29 -13.35 17.37
N SER A 10 0.88 -12.50 18.19
CA SER A 10 2.02 -11.66 17.84
C SER A 10 3.21 -12.48 17.35
N ILE A 11 3.58 -13.57 18.05
CA ILE A 11 4.73 -14.41 17.70
C ILE A 11 4.57 -15.09 16.33
N ARG A 12 3.36 -15.47 15.93
CA ARG A 12 3.13 -16.07 14.60
C ARG A 12 3.22 -15.05 13.46
N LYS A 13 2.77 -13.80 13.67
CA LYS A 13 2.89 -12.72 12.67
C LYS A 13 4.37 -12.36 12.37
N TYR A 14 5.25 -12.44 13.36
CA TYR A 14 6.67 -12.13 13.16
C TYR A 14 7.46 -13.19 12.37
N ALA A 15 7.06 -14.43 12.40
CA ALA A 15 7.81 -15.51 11.75
C ALA A 15 7.72 -15.46 10.21
N VAL A 16 6.63 -14.97 9.65
CA VAL A 16 6.40 -14.95 8.19
C VAL A 16 7.03 -13.71 7.55
N GLY A 17 6.91 -12.53 8.17
CA GLY A 17 7.54 -11.30 7.68
C GLY A 17 9.08 -11.34 7.71
N ALA A 18 9.65 -11.97 8.74
CA ALA A 18 11.10 -12.12 8.87
C ALA A 18 11.72 -13.09 7.84
N ALA A 19 10.98 -14.12 7.42
CA ALA A 19 11.48 -15.09 6.43
C ALA A 19 11.54 -14.51 5.01
N SER A 20 10.60 -13.63 4.64
CA SER A 20 10.57 -13.02 3.32
C SER A 20 11.73 -12.05 3.09
N VAL A 21 12.16 -11.35 4.14
CA VAL A 21 13.27 -10.38 4.08
C VAL A 21 14.65 -11.08 4.10
N LEU A 22 14.77 -12.25 4.74
CA LEU A 22 16.03 -13.02 4.80
C LEU A 22 16.55 -13.45 3.43
N ILE A 23 15.67 -13.68 2.44
CA ILE A 23 16.06 -14.18 1.12
C ILE A 23 16.55 -13.03 0.22
N GLY A 24 15.99 -11.83 0.33
CA GLY A 24 16.35 -10.69 -0.53
C GLY A 24 17.78 -10.18 -0.34
N PHE A 25 18.26 -10.13 0.91
CA PHE A 25 19.59 -9.57 1.20
C PHE A 25 20.77 -10.49 0.85
N ALA A 26 20.58 -11.81 0.86
CA ALA A 26 21.64 -12.73 0.47
C ALA A 26 22.04 -12.60 -1.02
N PHE A 27 21.12 -12.12 -1.87
CA PHE A 27 21.38 -11.93 -3.30
C PHE A 27 21.90 -10.52 -3.65
N GLN A 28 21.53 -9.49 -2.91
CA GLN A 28 22.09 -8.14 -3.13
C GLN A 28 23.57 -8.03 -2.76
N ALA A 29 24.02 -8.75 -1.74
CA ALA A 29 25.44 -8.80 -1.39
C ALA A 29 26.32 -9.46 -2.46
N GLN A 30 25.77 -10.34 -3.31
CA GLN A 30 26.50 -10.94 -4.43
C GLN A 30 26.53 -10.07 -5.70
N ALA A 31 25.50 -9.22 -5.92
CA ALA A 31 25.46 -8.32 -7.07
C ALA A 31 26.44 -7.12 -6.95
N VAL A 32 26.74 -6.68 -5.73
CA VAL A 32 27.71 -5.59 -5.48
C VAL A 32 29.17 -6.05 -5.60
N ALA A 33 29.45 -7.37 -5.61
CA ALA A 33 30.80 -7.89 -5.76
C ALA A 33 31.26 -8.09 -7.23
N ALA A 34 30.38 -7.84 -8.21
CA ALA A 34 30.68 -8.08 -9.63
C ALA A 34 31.12 -6.85 -10.45
N ASP A 35 31.02 -5.64 -9.92
CA ASP A 35 31.43 -4.41 -10.63
C ASP A 35 32.56 -3.69 -9.90
N GLY A 36 33.78 -3.99 -10.29
CA GLY A 36 34.87 -3.12 -9.93
C GLY A 36 36.25 -3.77 -9.96
N VAL A 37 36.95 -3.53 -11.01
CA VAL A 37 38.39 -3.29 -11.20
C VAL A 37 38.98 -4.06 -12.36
N THR A 38 39.13 -3.36 -13.43
CA THR A 38 40.19 -3.55 -14.45
C THR A 38 41.48 -2.92 -13.93
N PRO A 39 42.60 -3.61 -13.98
CA PRO A 39 43.89 -2.94 -14.10
C PRO A 39 44.56 -3.23 -15.43
N THR A 40 45.03 -2.16 -16.01
CA THR A 40 45.86 -2.04 -17.21
C THR A 40 47.23 -2.71 -17.04
N THR A 41 47.58 -3.44 -18.07
CA THR A 41 48.89 -3.91 -18.61
C THR A 41 50.18 -3.35 -18.03
N THR A 42 51.19 -4.22 -17.86
CA THR A 42 52.44 -4.18 -18.65
C THR A 42 53.24 -5.50 -18.54
N GLU A 43 53.77 -5.89 -19.67
CA GLU A 43 54.58 -7.03 -20.07
C GLU A 43 55.63 -7.56 -19.10
N ASN A 44 55.82 -8.90 -19.09
CA ASN A 44 57.03 -9.58 -19.58
C ASN A 44 56.91 -11.10 -19.36
N GLN A 45 57.07 -11.82 -20.44
CA GLN A 45 57.36 -13.28 -20.47
C GLN A 45 58.85 -13.53 -20.15
N PRO A 46 59.31 -14.75 -19.75
CA PRO A 46 59.46 -15.85 -20.72
C PRO A 46 59.15 -17.29 -20.19
N THR A 47 58.73 -18.04 -21.13
CA THR A 47 58.83 -19.45 -21.54
C THR A 47 59.58 -20.48 -20.65
N ILE A 48 59.01 -21.70 -20.54
CA ILE A 48 59.51 -23.00 -20.98
C ILE A 48 59.13 -24.18 -20.01
N HIS A 49 58.57 -25.22 -20.63
CA HIS A 49 58.57 -26.67 -20.54
C HIS A 49 57.57 -27.46 -19.68
N THR A 50 56.76 -28.09 -20.48
CA THR A 50 56.18 -29.48 -20.44
C THR A 50 56.77 -30.46 -19.46
N VAL A 51 55.90 -31.32 -18.86
CA VAL A 51 55.85 -32.77 -19.07
C VAL A 51 54.61 -33.37 -18.40
N SER A 52 53.92 -34.18 -19.13
CA SER A 52 52.92 -35.19 -18.98
C SER A 52 53.17 -36.16 -17.81
N ASP A 53 52.14 -36.65 -17.13
CA ASP A 53 51.75 -38.05 -17.11
C ASP A 53 50.60 -38.32 -16.12
N SER A 54 49.56 -38.94 -16.65
CA SER A 54 48.58 -39.74 -15.91
C SER A 54 49.18 -41.17 -15.73
N PRO A 55 48.73 -41.97 -14.74
CA PRO A 55 47.66 -42.91 -15.02
C PRO A 55 46.71 -43.25 -13.84
N GLN A 56 45.52 -43.68 -14.17
CA GLN A 56 44.64 -44.62 -13.48
C GLN A 56 45.10 -46.08 -13.84
N PRO A 57 44.56 -47.19 -13.28
CA PRO A 57 43.43 -47.50 -12.39
C PRO A 57 43.67 -48.63 -11.36
N SER A 58 42.62 -49.09 -10.69
CA SER A 58 42.21 -50.48 -10.33
C SER A 58 41.78 -50.64 -8.86
N GLU A 59 40.54 -50.88 -8.69
CA GLU A 59 39.78 -52.11 -8.34
C GLU A 59 40.18 -52.87 -7.06
N ASN A 60 39.19 -53.04 -6.29
CA ASN A 60 38.68 -54.27 -5.67
C ASN A 60 38.67 -54.39 -4.16
N ARG A 61 37.48 -54.57 -3.66
CA ARG A 61 36.88 -55.76 -2.98
C ARG A 61 36.74 -55.73 -1.46
N THR A 62 35.53 -55.87 -1.08
CA THR A 62 34.75 -56.85 -0.27
C THR A 62 34.44 -56.48 1.17
N GLU A 63 33.13 -56.51 1.37
CA GLU A 63 32.30 -57.17 2.39
C GLU A 63 32.62 -56.95 3.89
N GLU A 64 31.64 -56.44 4.60
CA GLU A 64 30.70 -57.18 5.45
C GLU A 64 29.76 -56.25 6.24
N THR A 65 28.50 -56.59 6.18
CA THR A 65 27.45 -56.19 7.13
C THR A 65 27.52 -57.02 8.39
N PRO A 66 27.10 -56.55 9.58
CA PRO A 66 25.88 -57.14 10.08
C PRO A 66 24.86 -56.15 10.69
N LYS A 67 23.61 -56.58 10.53
CA LYS A 67 22.39 -56.20 11.21
C LYS A 67 22.51 -56.22 12.73
N ALA A 68 21.86 -55.27 13.38
CA ALA A 68 21.04 -55.52 14.57
C ALA A 68 20.08 -54.35 14.82
N GLU A 69 18.85 -54.67 14.70
CA GLU A 69 17.63 -54.06 15.16
C GLU A 69 17.64 -53.94 16.70
N LEU A 70 17.21 -52.82 17.26
CA LEU A 70 16.58 -52.72 18.58
C LEU A 70 15.74 -51.44 18.67
N GLN A 71 14.43 -51.65 18.72
CA GLN A 71 13.43 -50.69 19.20
C GLN A 71 13.55 -50.56 20.71
N PRO A 72 13.25 -49.42 21.31
CA PRO A 72 12.88 -49.33 22.72
C PRO A 72 11.38 -49.18 22.90
N GLU A 73 10.92 -50.05 23.81
CA GLU A 73 9.57 -50.15 24.39
C GLU A 73 9.15 -48.88 25.16
N ALA A 74 7.84 -48.69 25.23
CA ALA A 74 7.13 -47.75 26.09
C ALA A 74 7.20 -48.17 27.57
N PRO A 75 7.23 -47.24 28.54
CA PRO A 75 7.04 -47.56 29.94
C PRO A 75 5.57 -47.51 30.35
N LYS A 76 5.20 -48.52 31.08
CA LYS A 76 3.92 -48.82 31.72
C LYS A 76 3.59 -47.86 32.85
N THR A 77 2.30 -47.57 32.95
CA THR A 77 1.52 -47.12 34.12
C THR A 77 1.83 -47.89 35.39
N VAL A 78 2.01 -47.17 36.47
CA VAL A 78 1.82 -47.69 37.85
C VAL A 78 0.89 -46.73 38.58
N GLU A 79 -0.29 -47.25 38.89
CA GLU A 79 -1.19 -46.78 39.95
C GLU A 79 -0.60 -47.12 41.29
N THR A 80 -0.73 -46.26 42.30
CA THR A 80 -0.97 -46.65 43.70
C THR A 80 -1.31 -45.44 44.55
N GLU A 81 -2.54 -45.37 44.95
CA GLU A 81 -3.15 -45.25 46.28
C GLU A 81 -2.84 -44.03 47.17
N THR A 82 -3.93 -43.41 47.54
CA THR A 82 -4.18 -42.51 48.65
C THR A 82 -3.95 -43.16 50.01
N PRO A 83 -3.67 -42.40 51.05
CA PRO A 83 -4.51 -42.49 52.25
C PRO A 83 -4.98 -41.14 52.79
N THR A 84 -6.23 -41.15 53.19
CA THR A 84 -6.97 -40.26 54.07
C THR A 84 -6.40 -40.22 55.49
N THR A 85 -6.49 -39.07 56.16
CA THR A 85 -7.11 -38.84 57.48
C THR A 85 -6.85 -37.40 57.92
N ASP A 86 -7.95 -36.69 58.11
CA ASP A 86 -8.53 -36.03 59.29
C ASP A 86 -7.58 -35.18 60.18
N THR A 87 -7.93 -33.93 60.41
CA THR A 87 -8.55 -33.40 61.64
C THR A 87 -8.53 -31.84 61.61
N VAL A 88 -9.66 -31.23 61.49
CA VAL A 88 -10.43 -30.34 62.40
C VAL A 88 -9.74 -29.12 63.05
N ALA A 89 -10.48 -28.05 62.96
CA ALA A 89 -10.69 -26.84 63.81
C ALA A 89 -10.07 -25.56 63.22
N SER A 90 -10.72 -24.47 63.15
CA SER A 90 -11.92 -23.82 63.63
C SER A 90 -11.89 -22.41 63.07
N LEU A 91 -13.03 -21.95 62.65
CA LEU A 91 -13.39 -20.53 62.44
C LEU A 91 -13.45 -19.76 63.77
N PRO A 92 -13.38 -18.44 63.78
CA PRO A 92 -14.67 -17.78 63.75
C PRO A 92 -14.78 -16.56 62.82
N LYS A 93 -16.01 -16.41 62.37
CA LYS A 93 -16.69 -15.22 61.87
C LYS A 93 -16.63 -14.06 62.84
N THR A 94 -16.66 -12.82 62.35
CA THR A 94 -17.65 -11.84 62.81
C THR A 94 -17.90 -10.82 61.71
N GLU A 95 -19.15 -10.72 61.35
CA GLU A 95 -19.88 -9.63 60.71
C GLU A 95 -19.80 -8.37 61.58
N GLU A 96 -19.89 -7.20 60.96
CA GLU A 96 -21.04 -6.30 61.07
C GLU A 96 -20.76 -4.94 60.43
N LYS A 97 -21.76 -4.55 59.67
CA LYS A 97 -22.11 -3.18 59.29
C LYS A 97 -23.01 -2.63 60.41
N PRO A 98 -23.11 -1.32 60.73
CA PRO A 98 -24.13 -0.44 60.17
C PRO A 98 -23.69 1.01 59.99
N GLN A 99 -24.23 1.67 59.04
CA GLN A 99 -25.25 2.71 58.92
C GLN A 99 -25.26 3.90 59.87
N GLU A 100 -25.45 5.08 59.19
CA GLU A 100 -26.21 6.30 59.56
C GLU A 100 -25.49 7.28 60.52
N GLU A 101 -25.67 8.54 60.44
CA GLU A 101 -26.56 9.54 59.82
C GLU A 101 -26.11 10.95 60.23
N VAL A 102 -26.47 11.92 59.41
CA VAL A 102 -27.19 13.17 59.64
C VAL A 102 -26.45 14.46 59.89
N SER A 103 -26.78 15.41 59.03
CA SER A 103 -27.22 16.77 59.25
C SER A 103 -26.14 17.84 59.49
N SER A 104 -26.16 18.95 58.83
CA SER A 104 -27.19 19.99 58.73
C SER A 104 -26.78 21.14 57.78
N THR A 105 -27.71 21.60 57.00
CA THR A 105 -27.86 22.92 56.40
C THR A 105 -28.17 23.99 57.51
N PRO A 106 -28.14 25.31 57.22
CA PRO A 106 -29.05 26.00 56.32
C PRO A 106 -28.48 27.27 55.59
N SER A 107 -29.06 27.56 54.41
CA SER A 107 -30.00 28.68 54.11
C SER A 107 -29.37 30.10 54.09
N ASP A 108 -29.55 30.86 53.02
CA ASP A 108 -30.68 31.71 52.59
C ASP A 108 -30.40 32.31 51.20
N LYS A 109 -31.34 32.18 50.29
CA LYS A 109 -32.31 33.15 49.71
C LYS A 109 -31.73 34.38 49.04
N GLU A 110 -32.15 34.83 47.92
CA GLU A 110 -33.41 35.19 47.21
C GLU A 110 -33.00 35.72 45.85
N GLU A 111 -33.66 35.83 44.76
CA GLU A 111 -35.04 35.82 44.29
C GLU A 111 -34.96 35.95 42.73
N VAL A 112 -35.60 35.14 42.01
CA VAL A 112 -36.78 35.27 41.13
C VAL A 112 -36.99 36.64 40.47
N VAL A 113 -37.07 36.65 39.14
CA VAL A 113 -38.18 37.17 38.33
C VAL A 113 -38.16 36.66 36.92
N THR A 114 -39.12 35.85 36.55
CA THR A 114 -39.78 35.80 35.23
C THR A 114 -40.94 36.79 35.20
N PRO A 115 -41.38 37.30 34.04
CA PRO A 115 -42.68 36.91 33.50
C PRO A 115 -42.69 36.78 31.95
N THR A 116 -43.19 35.68 31.42
CA THR A 116 -44.55 35.35 30.98
C THR A 116 -45.26 36.33 30.03
N SER A 117 -45.47 35.77 28.82
CA SER A 117 -46.68 35.64 27.98
C SER A 117 -47.42 36.89 27.49
N ALA A 118 -47.85 36.81 26.30
CA ALA A 118 -49.22 36.69 25.74
C ALA A 118 -49.20 37.09 24.26
N GLU A 119 -49.59 36.19 23.35
CA GLU A 119 -50.92 36.07 22.74
C GLU A 119 -51.39 37.40 22.08
N LYS A 120 -51.81 37.43 20.85
CA LYS A 120 -52.91 36.80 20.12
C LYS A 120 -52.95 37.31 18.68
N GLU A 121 -53.22 36.44 17.81
CA GLU A 121 -54.40 36.25 16.95
C GLU A 121 -54.57 37.11 15.69
N THR A 122 -54.72 36.34 14.65
CA THR A 122 -55.76 36.25 13.60
C THR A 122 -55.67 37.30 12.49
N THR A 123 -55.79 36.90 11.26
CA THR A 123 -56.90 36.30 10.51
C THR A 123 -56.48 35.90 9.10
N ASP A 124 -56.89 34.72 8.70
CA ASP A 124 -57.63 34.28 7.51
C ASP A 124 -57.64 35.10 6.21
N LYS A 125 -57.37 34.38 5.14
CA LYS A 125 -58.22 33.99 3.99
C LYS A 125 -57.33 33.47 2.87
N LYS A 126 -57.42 32.25 2.50
CA LYS A 126 -58.30 31.42 1.65
C LYS A 126 -58.30 31.82 0.16
N ALA A 127 -58.22 30.76 -0.57
CA ALA A 127 -58.63 30.42 -1.92
C ALA A 127 -57.51 30.52 -2.95
N GLU A 128 -57.27 29.66 -3.82
CA GLU A 128 -57.89 28.51 -4.46
C GLU A 128 -57.01 28.18 -5.65
N GLU A 129 -56.57 26.94 -5.71
CA GLU A 129 -56.81 26.03 -6.82
C GLU A 129 -56.67 26.58 -8.23
N THR A 130 -55.74 26.02 -8.99
CA THR A 130 -56.07 25.25 -10.20
C THR A 130 -54.80 24.66 -10.83
N SER A 131 -54.77 23.35 -10.85
CA SER A 131 -54.09 22.60 -11.92
C SER A 131 -54.96 22.63 -13.18
N PRO A 132 -54.37 22.53 -14.37
CA PRO A 132 -54.76 21.37 -15.13
C PRO A 132 -53.64 20.63 -15.86
N LYS A 133 -53.93 19.34 -15.94
CA LYS A 133 -53.40 18.26 -16.70
C LYS A 133 -53.25 18.50 -18.19
N LYS A 134 -52.25 17.71 -18.74
CA LYS A 134 -52.26 16.92 -19.98
C LYS A 134 -52.37 17.66 -21.32
N GLU A 135 -51.42 17.37 -22.20
CA GLU A 135 -51.67 16.46 -23.32
C GLU A 135 -50.43 16.23 -24.16
N VAL A 136 -50.23 14.97 -24.49
CA VAL A 136 -49.38 14.47 -25.56
C VAL A 136 -50.20 14.50 -26.86
N PRO A 137 -49.60 14.72 -28.02
CA PRO A 137 -50.01 13.92 -29.16
C PRO A 137 -48.87 13.15 -29.82
N LYS A 138 -49.26 11.95 -30.18
CA LYS A 138 -48.63 10.93 -31.02
C LYS A 138 -48.55 11.37 -32.49
N GLU A 139 -47.50 10.73 -33.11
CA GLU A 139 -47.48 10.06 -34.42
C GLU A 139 -48.00 10.71 -35.69
N ALA A 140 -47.10 10.66 -36.70
CA ALA A 140 -47.32 10.04 -38.03
C ALA A 140 -46.03 10.22 -38.85
N ASN A 141 -45.29 9.25 -39.21
CA ASN A 141 -45.41 8.16 -40.18
C ASN A 141 -45.61 8.62 -41.63
N SER A 142 -44.61 8.34 -42.45
CA SER A 142 -44.68 7.70 -43.77
C SER A 142 -43.44 7.98 -44.61
N LYS A 143 -42.69 6.98 -44.90
CA LYS A 143 -42.59 6.15 -46.14
C LYS A 143 -41.63 6.72 -47.17
N GLU A 144 -40.58 5.98 -47.36
CA GLU A 144 -40.25 5.05 -48.49
C GLU A 144 -40.09 5.69 -49.87
N SER A 145 -38.93 5.50 -50.45
CA SER A 145 -38.63 4.71 -51.68
C SER A 145 -37.17 4.96 -52.07
N ASP A 146 -36.33 4.00 -52.09
CA ASP A 146 -35.99 3.00 -53.09
C ASP A 146 -35.41 3.52 -54.39
N THR A 147 -34.33 2.87 -54.69
CA THR A 147 -33.67 2.45 -55.95
C THR A 147 -32.31 3.07 -56.17
N ASP A 148 -31.30 2.37 -56.27
CA ASP A 148 -30.81 1.15 -56.96
C ASP A 148 -29.60 1.51 -57.84
N LYS A 149 -28.56 0.71 -57.64
CA LYS A 149 -27.57 0.18 -58.57
C LYS A 149 -26.45 0.99 -59.22
N THR A 150 -25.30 0.40 -58.97
CA THR A 150 -24.24 -0.09 -59.90
C THR A 150 -23.43 0.98 -60.63
N ASP A 151 -22.14 0.93 -60.70
CA ASP A 151 -21.17 -0.04 -61.15
C ASP A 151 -19.74 0.50 -60.98
N LYS A 152 -18.84 -0.46 -60.71
CA LYS A 152 -17.40 -0.35 -60.95
C LYS A 152 -17.11 -0.53 -62.45
N PRO A 153 -16.02 0.00 -63.06
CA PRO A 153 -14.79 -0.77 -63.13
C PRO A 153 -13.47 0.01 -63.17
N GLU A 154 -12.50 -0.66 -62.67
CA GLU A 154 -11.10 -1.02 -63.00
C GLU A 154 -10.31 -0.29 -64.10
N ALA A 155 -9.02 -0.09 -63.69
CA ALA A 155 -7.72 -0.30 -64.40
C ALA A 155 -7.32 0.76 -65.44
N ASP A 156 -6.12 1.21 -65.53
CA ASP A 156 -4.81 0.58 -65.75
C ASP A 156 -3.69 1.67 -65.88
N LYS A 157 -2.53 1.34 -65.38
CA LYS A 157 -1.16 1.58 -65.83
C LYS A 157 -0.79 2.80 -66.71
N ASP A 158 0.23 3.51 -66.32
CA ASP A 158 1.61 3.37 -66.86
C ASP A 158 2.54 4.48 -66.38
N LYS A 159 3.75 4.08 -65.99
CA LYS A 159 5.00 4.86 -65.90
C LYS A 159 5.61 4.90 -67.33
N PRO A 160 6.50 5.83 -67.77
CA PRO A 160 7.80 6.10 -67.15
C PRO A 160 8.49 7.48 -67.41
N ALA A 161 9.61 7.63 -66.72
CA ALA A 161 10.95 8.13 -67.08
C ALA A 161 11.29 9.64 -67.15
N GLU A 162 12.21 9.95 -66.26
CA GLU A 162 13.50 10.64 -66.39
C GLU A 162 13.67 11.86 -67.35
N LYS A 163 14.20 12.95 -66.74
CA LYS A 163 15.58 13.46 -66.98
C LYS A 163 15.87 14.80 -66.31
N ASP A 164 17.01 14.81 -65.62
CA ASP A 164 18.02 15.81 -65.37
C ASP A 164 17.83 17.28 -65.81
N ALA A 165 18.14 18.20 -64.88
CA ALA A 165 19.28 19.13 -64.97
C ALA A 165 19.31 20.19 -63.86
N LYS A 166 20.39 20.16 -63.10
CA LYS A 166 21.30 21.20 -62.57
C LYS A 166 20.82 22.66 -62.34
N LYS A 167 21.14 23.07 -61.10
CA LYS A 167 21.90 24.25 -60.68
C LYS A 167 21.19 25.61 -60.63
N ASP A 168 21.03 26.14 -59.42
CA ASP A 168 21.78 27.29 -58.88
C ASP A 168 21.20 27.68 -57.49
N GLU A 169 22.09 27.81 -56.49
CA GLU A 169 21.85 28.54 -55.25
C GLU A 169 21.80 30.04 -55.52
N PRO A 170 21.02 30.78 -54.67
CA PRO A 170 21.68 31.69 -53.75
C PRO A 170 21.02 31.84 -52.35
N LYS A 171 21.94 31.94 -51.40
CA LYS A 171 21.96 32.71 -50.12
C LYS A 171 20.67 33.09 -49.40
N ALA A 172 20.63 32.54 -48.19
CA ALA A 172 20.34 33.09 -46.87
C ALA A 172 19.49 34.37 -46.77
N GLU A 173 18.34 34.20 -46.14
CA GLU A 173 17.77 35.19 -45.21
C GLU A 173 17.13 34.48 -44.02
N ALA A 174 17.40 35.04 -42.82
CA ALA A 174 17.15 34.49 -41.53
C ALA A 174 15.65 34.40 -41.20
N ASP A 175 15.16 33.21 -40.85
CA ASP A 175 13.88 33.03 -40.15
C ASP A 175 14.09 32.96 -38.65
N LYS A 176 13.37 33.82 -37.94
CA LYS A 176 13.28 33.92 -36.50
C LYS A 176 12.67 32.64 -35.91
N PRO A 177 13.13 32.20 -34.74
CA PRO A 177 12.58 31.00 -34.12
C PRO A 177 11.18 31.26 -33.61
N ALA A 178 10.28 30.34 -33.94
CA ALA A 178 8.96 30.24 -33.38
C ALA A 178 9.04 29.88 -31.88
N THR A 179 8.33 30.67 -31.12
CA THR A 179 8.15 30.73 -29.69
C THR A 179 8.28 29.40 -28.92
N GLU A 180 9.25 29.39 -28.03
CA GLU A 180 9.53 28.39 -26.96
C GLU A 180 8.51 28.38 -25.79
N ALA A 181 7.38 29.05 -25.90
CA ALA A 181 6.42 29.17 -24.79
C ALA A 181 5.69 27.87 -24.40
N GLY A 182 5.74 26.81 -25.25
CA GLY A 182 5.14 25.51 -24.94
C GLY A 182 6.09 24.50 -24.27
N LYS A 183 7.41 24.73 -24.36
CA LYS A 183 8.42 23.85 -23.78
C LYS A 183 8.85 24.27 -22.37
N GLU A 184 8.77 25.55 -22.03
CA GLU A 184 9.09 26.04 -20.69
C GLU A 184 8.09 25.60 -19.61
N GLY A 185 6.79 25.50 -19.94
CA GLY A 185 5.79 25.01 -19.00
C GLY A 185 5.92 23.53 -18.64
N ALA A 186 6.28 22.69 -19.62
CA ALA A 186 6.49 21.25 -19.40
C ALA A 186 7.85 20.94 -18.71
N ALA A 187 8.90 21.72 -19.01
CA ALA A 187 10.20 21.62 -18.37
C ALA A 187 10.13 22.04 -16.88
N THR A 188 9.39 23.10 -16.55
CA THR A 188 9.23 23.56 -15.16
C THR A 188 8.38 22.62 -14.30
N GLU A 189 7.40 21.93 -14.88
CA GLU A 189 6.64 20.91 -14.16
C GLU A 189 7.45 19.63 -13.91
N ASN A 190 8.20 19.17 -14.90
CA ASN A 190 9.13 18.05 -14.75
C ASN A 190 10.32 18.38 -13.82
N GLU A 191 10.84 19.61 -13.83
CA GLU A 191 11.88 20.03 -12.90
C GLU A 191 11.37 20.14 -11.45
N LYS A 192 10.13 20.52 -11.23
CA LYS A 192 9.49 20.50 -9.90
C LYS A 192 9.28 19.07 -9.41
N LEU A 193 8.86 18.16 -10.29
CA LEU A 193 8.67 16.74 -9.98
C LEU A 193 10.02 16.04 -9.71
N ALA A 194 11.07 16.34 -10.49
CA ALA A 194 12.41 15.76 -10.31
C ALA A 194 13.11 16.14 -8.99
N LYS A 195 12.51 17.01 -8.18
CA LYS A 195 13.07 17.47 -6.90
C LYS A 195 12.28 17.02 -5.67
N ARG A 196 11.33 16.08 -5.80
CA ARG A 196 10.58 15.60 -4.63
C ARG A 196 11.49 14.87 -3.66
N LYS A 197 11.46 15.30 -2.42
CA LYS A 197 12.09 14.66 -1.29
C LYS A 197 11.01 14.39 -0.25
N ILE A 198 10.70 13.12 -0.04
CA ILE A 198 9.53 12.68 0.70
C ILE A 198 9.95 11.90 1.95
N VAL A 199 9.31 12.16 3.07
CA VAL A 199 9.35 11.30 4.24
C VAL A 199 8.04 10.54 4.36
N SER A 200 8.10 9.23 4.50
CA SER A 200 6.95 8.33 4.66
C SER A 200 6.81 7.87 6.10
N ILE A 201 5.59 7.97 6.64
CA ILE A 201 5.25 7.57 8.02
C ILE A 201 4.09 6.58 7.97
N ASP A 202 4.29 5.41 8.55
CA ASP A 202 3.27 4.38 8.70
C ASP A 202 2.36 4.68 9.89
N ALA A 203 1.39 5.55 9.66
CA ALA A 203 0.38 5.97 10.62
C ALA A 203 -0.91 5.12 10.55
N GLY A 204 -0.93 4.08 9.73
CA GLY A 204 -2.01 3.10 9.68
C GLY A 204 -1.82 1.98 10.70
N ARG A 205 -0.62 1.41 10.77
CA ARG A 205 -0.29 0.38 11.76
C ARG A 205 -0.20 0.94 13.18
N LYS A 206 0.35 2.13 13.33
CA LYS A 206 0.54 2.81 14.62
C LYS A 206 -0.15 4.17 14.62
N TYR A 207 -0.77 4.54 15.76
CA TYR A 207 -1.33 5.87 15.91
C TYR A 207 -0.21 6.92 16.13
N PHE A 208 -0.31 8.02 15.40
CA PHE A 208 0.48 9.23 15.60
C PHE A 208 -0.45 10.38 15.92
N SER A 209 -0.18 11.09 17.02
CA SER A 209 -0.99 12.25 17.39
C SER A 209 -0.77 13.42 16.43
N PRO A 210 -1.72 14.38 16.35
CA PRO A 210 -1.53 15.60 15.56
C PRO A 210 -0.25 16.35 15.90
N GLU A 211 0.15 16.39 17.19
CA GLU A 211 1.36 17.06 17.66
C GLU A 211 2.62 16.36 17.14
N GLN A 212 2.67 15.02 17.20
CA GLN A 212 3.79 14.25 16.65
C GLN A 212 3.93 14.46 15.14
N LEU A 213 2.82 14.47 14.40
CA LEU A 213 2.84 14.72 12.96
C LEU A 213 3.25 16.14 12.61
N LYS A 214 2.83 17.16 13.39
CA LYS A 214 3.28 18.55 13.24
C LYS A 214 4.78 18.69 13.50
N GLU A 215 5.32 18.00 14.50
CA GLU A 215 6.76 17.98 14.76
C GLU A 215 7.54 17.36 13.59
N ILE A 216 7.01 16.29 12.98
CA ILE A 216 7.60 15.68 11.78
C ILE A 216 7.56 16.65 10.60
N ILE A 217 6.47 17.39 10.41
CA ILE A 217 6.32 18.41 9.36
C ILE A 217 7.33 19.55 9.56
N ASP A 218 7.53 20.01 10.80
CA ASP A 218 8.53 21.03 11.11
C ASP A 218 9.94 20.56 10.75
N LYS A 219 10.28 19.32 11.07
CA LYS A 219 11.57 18.72 10.70
C LYS A 219 11.69 18.45 9.21
N ALA A 220 10.60 18.07 8.54
CA ALA A 220 10.57 17.96 7.09
C ALA A 220 10.90 19.31 6.44
N LYS A 221 10.29 20.40 6.91
CA LYS A 221 10.61 21.77 6.45
C LYS A 221 12.05 22.14 6.72
N GLU A 222 12.53 21.91 7.95
CA GLU A 222 13.92 22.22 8.36
C GLU A 222 14.95 21.50 7.46
N TYR A 223 14.68 20.26 7.07
CA TYR A 223 15.60 19.44 6.29
C TYR A 223 15.34 19.50 4.76
N GLY A 224 14.46 20.40 4.30
CA GLY A 224 14.23 20.63 2.87
C GLY A 224 13.44 19.54 2.17
N TYR A 225 12.59 18.82 2.88
CA TYR A 225 11.61 17.92 2.29
C TYR A 225 10.51 18.70 1.58
N THR A 226 9.90 18.07 0.59
CA THR A 226 8.78 18.64 -0.17
C THR A 226 7.44 18.10 0.29
N ASP A 227 7.41 16.85 0.77
CA ASP A 227 6.17 16.16 1.09
C ASP A 227 6.32 15.25 2.32
N LEU A 228 5.21 15.08 3.03
CA LEU A 228 4.94 14.01 4.00
C LEU A 228 4.02 12.99 3.34
N HIS A 229 4.51 11.77 3.12
CA HIS A 229 3.68 10.62 2.76
C HIS A 229 3.14 9.99 4.04
N LEU A 230 1.82 9.93 4.17
CA LEU A 230 1.14 9.51 5.39
C LEU A 230 0.24 8.31 5.10
N LEU A 231 0.68 7.11 5.49
CA LEU A 231 -0.14 5.92 5.37
C LEU A 231 -1.18 5.95 6.50
N VAL A 232 -2.40 6.39 6.20
CA VAL A 232 -3.51 6.41 7.16
C VAL A 232 -4.28 5.10 7.19
N GLY A 233 -4.23 4.34 6.08
CA GLY A 233 -4.76 2.99 5.94
C GLY A 233 -3.65 2.04 5.51
N ASN A 234 -3.14 1.22 6.44
CA ASN A 234 -2.10 0.21 6.24
C ASN A 234 -2.20 -0.78 7.40
N ASP A 235 -2.73 -1.96 7.19
CA ASP A 235 -3.24 -2.94 8.16
C ASP A 235 -4.35 -2.34 9.06
N GLY A 236 -4.09 -1.30 9.86
CA GLY A 236 -5.10 -0.47 10.51
C GLY A 236 -5.60 0.66 9.62
N LEU A 237 -6.71 1.30 9.99
CA LEU A 237 -7.21 2.53 9.37
C LEU A 237 -7.37 3.60 10.44
N ARG A 238 -6.43 4.55 10.51
CA ARG A 238 -6.29 5.50 11.62
C ARG A 238 -6.56 6.95 11.24
N PHE A 239 -7.43 7.12 10.28
CA PHE A 239 -8.04 8.40 9.96
C PHE A 239 -9.52 8.16 9.63
N MET A 240 -10.42 8.86 10.31
CA MET A 240 -11.85 8.70 10.17
C MET A 240 -12.50 9.98 9.64
N LEU A 241 -13.30 9.84 8.58
CA LEU A 241 -14.11 10.94 8.05
C LEU A 241 -15.35 11.17 8.91
N ASP A 242 -15.88 12.39 8.91
CA ASP A 242 -17.10 12.72 9.64
C ASP A 242 -18.31 11.95 9.11
N ASP A 243 -18.39 11.75 7.80
CA ASP A 243 -19.37 10.87 7.17
C ASP A 243 -18.72 9.66 6.51
N MET A 244 -18.89 8.49 7.12
CA MET A 244 -18.46 7.19 6.60
C MET A 244 -19.61 6.37 5.99
N SER A 245 -20.82 6.96 5.81
CA SER A 245 -21.92 6.24 5.18
C SER A 245 -21.56 5.77 3.77
N MET A 246 -21.93 4.54 3.42
CA MET A 246 -21.57 3.95 2.11
C MET A 246 -22.75 3.20 1.51
N LYS A 247 -22.87 3.28 0.18
CA LYS A 247 -23.74 2.41 -0.60
C LYS A 247 -22.89 1.47 -1.44
N VAL A 248 -23.04 0.17 -1.21
CA VAL A 248 -22.31 -0.90 -1.89
C VAL A 248 -23.33 -1.83 -2.53
N GLY A 249 -23.46 -1.77 -3.85
CA GLY A 249 -24.56 -2.44 -4.56
C GLY A 249 -25.91 -1.91 -4.08
N ASP A 250 -26.78 -2.80 -3.65
CA ASP A 250 -28.11 -2.44 -3.13
C ASP A 250 -28.14 -2.19 -1.61
N LYS A 251 -27.01 -2.45 -0.92
CA LYS A 251 -26.91 -2.30 0.54
C LYS A 251 -26.37 -0.92 0.91
N THR A 252 -27.02 -0.27 1.86
CA THR A 252 -26.58 0.99 2.46
C THR A 252 -26.11 0.72 3.87
N TYR A 253 -24.93 1.23 4.21
CA TYR A 253 -24.35 1.19 5.55
C TYR A 253 -24.39 2.59 6.14
N SER A 254 -24.84 2.71 7.39
CA SER A 254 -24.83 4.01 8.09
C SER A 254 -23.40 4.43 8.43
N SER A 255 -23.19 5.73 8.59
CA SER A 255 -21.88 6.27 9.01
C SER A 255 -21.43 5.67 10.33
N ASP A 256 -22.32 5.58 11.31
CA ASP A 256 -22.02 5.09 12.65
C ASP A 256 -21.65 3.60 12.65
N ASP A 257 -22.34 2.78 11.84
CA ASP A 257 -22.01 1.36 11.72
C ASP A 257 -20.64 1.15 11.07
N VAL A 258 -20.33 1.91 10.00
CA VAL A 258 -19.04 1.81 9.32
C VAL A 258 -17.90 2.29 10.23
N LYS A 259 -18.07 3.43 10.92
CA LYS A 259 -17.08 3.95 11.88
C LYS A 259 -16.79 2.94 12.96
N ARG A 260 -17.84 2.42 13.63
CA ARG A 260 -17.71 1.42 14.69
C ARG A 260 -16.99 0.18 14.18
N ALA A 261 -17.38 -0.35 13.02
CA ALA A 261 -16.78 -1.56 12.47
C ALA A 261 -15.29 -1.36 12.13
N ILE A 262 -14.90 -0.20 11.59
CA ILE A 262 -13.51 0.14 11.30
C ILE A 262 -12.71 0.33 12.60
N GLU A 263 -13.26 1.00 13.61
CA GLU A 263 -12.62 1.14 14.92
C GLU A 263 -12.38 -0.21 15.59
N ASN A 264 -13.38 -1.11 15.55
CA ASN A 264 -13.26 -2.47 16.05
C ASN A 264 -12.18 -3.24 15.28
N GLY A 265 -12.13 -3.11 13.95
CA GLY A 265 -11.12 -3.74 13.12
C GLY A 265 -9.72 -3.20 13.39
N THR A 266 -9.57 -1.89 13.55
CA THR A 266 -8.30 -1.23 13.89
C THR A 266 -7.80 -1.68 15.27
N ASN A 267 -8.70 -1.76 16.26
CA ASN A 267 -8.35 -2.26 17.60
C ASN A 267 -8.05 -3.77 17.60
N ALA A 268 -8.74 -4.56 16.75
CA ALA A 268 -8.44 -5.98 16.58
C ALA A 268 -7.07 -6.22 15.96
N TYR A 269 -6.63 -5.36 15.05
CA TYR A 269 -5.28 -5.37 14.52
C TYR A 269 -4.25 -4.97 15.59
N TYR A 270 -4.37 -3.77 16.14
CA TYR A 270 -3.55 -3.27 17.23
C TYR A 270 -4.28 -2.18 18.02
N ASP A 271 -4.61 -2.47 19.27
CA ASP A 271 -5.19 -1.51 20.22
C ASP A 271 -4.06 -0.61 20.73
N ASP A 272 -3.84 0.54 20.04
CA ASP A 272 -2.75 1.46 20.36
C ASP A 272 -3.13 2.27 21.62
N PRO A 273 -2.30 2.23 22.69
CA PRO A 273 -2.59 2.94 23.94
C PRO A 273 -2.57 4.47 23.80
N ASN A 274 -2.07 5.01 22.68
CA ASN A 274 -1.95 6.44 22.45
C ASN A 274 -3.13 7.03 21.68
N GLY A 275 -3.98 6.21 21.08
CA GLY A 275 -5.15 6.62 20.31
C GLY A 275 -5.53 5.65 19.21
N ASN A 276 -6.74 5.78 18.69
CA ASN A 276 -7.26 4.92 17.63
C ASN A 276 -7.06 5.55 16.25
N HIS A 277 -7.56 6.77 16.03
CA HIS A 277 -7.54 7.45 14.74
C HIS A 277 -7.50 8.97 14.87
N LEU A 278 -7.13 9.64 13.79
CA LEU A 278 -7.30 11.07 13.60
C LEU A 278 -8.73 11.36 13.16
N THR A 279 -9.34 12.41 13.68
CA THR A 279 -10.62 12.94 13.18
C THR A 279 -10.43 13.73 11.89
N GLU A 280 -11.52 13.97 11.15
CA GLU A 280 -11.49 14.78 9.94
C GLU A 280 -11.00 16.23 10.21
N SER A 281 -11.42 16.82 11.33
CA SER A 281 -10.93 18.14 11.76
C SER A 281 -9.44 18.13 12.02
N GLN A 282 -8.92 17.16 12.78
CA GLN A 282 -7.48 17.04 13.07
C GLN A 282 -6.65 16.87 11.78
N MET A 283 -7.12 16.06 10.84
CA MET A 283 -6.45 15.88 9.54
C MET A 283 -6.49 17.16 8.71
N THR A 284 -7.61 17.87 8.70
CA THR A 284 -7.73 19.15 7.99
C THR A 284 -6.78 20.20 8.56
N ASP A 285 -6.67 20.29 9.89
CA ASP A 285 -5.73 21.19 10.56
C ASP A 285 -4.27 20.80 10.27
N LEU A 286 -3.97 19.50 10.22
CA LEU A 286 -2.65 18.99 9.87
C LEU A 286 -2.26 19.35 8.44
N ILE A 287 -3.16 19.18 7.48
CA ILE A 287 -2.93 19.51 6.07
C ILE A 287 -2.71 21.02 5.90
N ASN A 288 -3.51 21.85 6.57
CA ASN A 288 -3.32 23.30 6.55
C ASN A 288 -1.97 23.69 7.15
N TYR A 289 -1.60 23.10 8.29
CA TYR A 289 -0.31 23.30 8.92
C TYR A 289 0.86 22.92 7.99
N ALA A 290 0.77 21.77 7.32
CA ALA A 290 1.78 21.34 6.36
C ALA A 290 1.88 22.31 5.18
N LYS A 291 0.74 22.74 4.63
CA LYS A 291 0.65 23.71 3.54
C LYS A 291 1.31 25.04 3.90
N ASP A 292 1.09 25.56 5.11
CA ASP A 292 1.69 26.82 5.60
C ASP A 292 3.22 26.70 5.71
N LYS A 293 3.74 25.50 5.91
CA LYS A 293 5.17 25.19 5.90
C LYS A 293 5.71 24.89 4.48
N GLY A 294 4.85 24.83 3.46
CA GLY A 294 5.20 24.46 2.10
C GLY A 294 5.50 22.95 1.95
N ILE A 295 4.91 22.12 2.80
CA ILE A 295 4.98 20.66 2.75
C ILE A 295 3.66 20.10 2.19
N GLY A 296 3.74 19.31 1.12
CA GLY A 296 2.61 18.54 0.62
C GLY A 296 2.29 17.35 1.52
N VAL A 297 1.02 16.91 1.54
CA VAL A 297 0.62 15.67 2.22
C VAL A 297 0.16 14.67 1.16
N ILE A 298 0.75 13.49 1.14
CA ILE A 298 0.39 12.38 0.24
C ILE A 298 -0.25 11.29 1.10
N PRO A 299 -1.57 11.11 1.07
CA PRO A 299 -2.23 10.05 1.83
C PRO A 299 -2.10 8.69 1.16
N THR A 300 -2.16 7.63 1.97
CA THR A 300 -2.33 6.24 1.52
C THR A 300 -3.51 5.60 2.23
N VAL A 301 -4.39 4.97 1.45
CA VAL A 301 -5.28 3.90 1.91
C VAL A 301 -4.95 2.67 1.09
N ASN A 302 -4.22 1.73 1.71
CA ASN A 302 -3.65 0.57 1.04
C ASN A 302 -4.71 -0.47 0.72
N SER A 303 -4.61 -1.07 -0.46
CA SER A 303 -5.42 -2.19 -0.95
C SER A 303 -4.77 -2.83 -2.20
N PRO A 304 -5.09 -4.06 -2.61
CA PRO A 304 -5.98 -5.02 -1.97
C PRO A 304 -5.35 -5.77 -0.79
N GLY A 305 -4.03 -5.59 -0.55
CA GLY A 305 -3.30 -6.05 0.62
C GLY A 305 -3.38 -5.04 1.78
N HIS A 306 -2.80 -5.39 2.93
CA HIS A 306 -2.71 -4.51 4.11
C HIS A 306 -4.04 -3.94 4.60
N MET A 307 -5.11 -4.75 4.53
CA MET A 307 -6.49 -4.36 4.84
C MET A 307 -7.07 -5.02 6.09
N ASP A 308 -6.25 -5.46 7.04
CA ASP A 308 -6.68 -6.22 8.24
C ASP A 308 -7.91 -5.58 8.93
N ALA A 309 -7.84 -4.29 9.25
CA ALA A 309 -8.94 -3.57 9.89
C ALA A 309 -10.19 -3.47 9.02
N ILE A 310 -10.01 -3.22 7.73
CA ILE A 310 -11.12 -3.06 6.77
C ILE A 310 -11.80 -4.41 6.52
N LEU A 311 -11.04 -5.50 6.40
CA LEU A 311 -11.59 -6.85 6.25
C LEU A 311 -12.34 -7.30 7.50
N HIS A 312 -11.85 -6.94 8.69
CA HIS A 312 -12.60 -7.15 9.92
C HIS A 312 -13.92 -6.37 9.92
N ALA A 313 -13.88 -5.10 9.53
CA ALA A 313 -15.07 -4.26 9.42
C ALA A 313 -16.08 -4.81 8.40
N MET A 314 -15.62 -5.28 7.23
CA MET A 314 -16.49 -5.91 6.25
C MET A 314 -17.27 -7.10 6.82
N LYS A 315 -16.61 -7.96 7.60
CA LYS A 315 -17.26 -9.12 8.27
C LYS A 315 -18.30 -8.66 9.30
N GLU A 316 -17.98 -7.65 10.11
CA GLU A 316 -18.91 -7.07 11.09
C GLU A 316 -20.12 -6.45 10.40
N LEU A 317 -19.94 -5.83 9.24
CA LEU A 317 -21.00 -5.26 8.41
C LEU A 317 -21.77 -6.31 7.57
N GLY A 318 -21.45 -7.60 7.72
CA GLY A 318 -22.14 -8.72 7.09
C GLY A 318 -21.76 -8.91 5.60
N ILE A 319 -20.53 -8.56 5.22
CA ILE A 319 -19.94 -8.98 3.96
C ILE A 319 -19.29 -10.35 4.19
N GLU A 320 -19.83 -11.36 3.52
CA GLU A 320 -19.37 -12.74 3.68
C GLU A 320 -18.08 -13.01 2.92
N ASN A 321 -17.15 -13.73 3.56
CA ASN A 321 -15.89 -14.19 2.96
C ASN A 321 -15.11 -13.10 2.17
N PRO A 322 -14.84 -11.93 2.77
CA PRO A 322 -14.16 -10.86 2.05
C PRO A 322 -12.65 -11.11 1.83
N ASN A 323 -12.08 -12.08 2.55
CA ASN A 323 -10.66 -12.40 2.53
C ASN A 323 -10.30 -13.37 1.41
N PHE A 324 -9.19 -13.14 0.75
CA PHE A 324 -8.59 -14.09 -0.17
C PHE A 324 -8.28 -15.41 0.54
N ASP A 325 -8.63 -16.53 -0.10
CA ASP A 325 -8.40 -17.89 0.39
C ASP A 325 -7.48 -18.64 -0.58
N TYR A 326 -6.34 -19.10 -0.08
CA TYR A 326 -5.40 -19.91 -0.81
C TYR A 326 -5.51 -21.37 -0.37
N PHE A 327 -6.34 -22.14 -1.07
CA PHE A 327 -6.58 -23.59 -0.79
C PHE A 327 -6.87 -23.87 0.69
N GLY A 328 -7.73 -23.07 1.31
CA GLY A 328 -8.12 -23.21 2.71
C GLY A 328 -7.26 -22.39 3.70
N THR A 329 -6.24 -21.69 3.23
CA THR A 329 -5.46 -20.74 4.04
C THR A 329 -5.92 -19.33 3.73
N LYS A 330 -6.69 -18.73 4.62
CA LYS A 330 -7.23 -17.37 4.44
C LYS A 330 -6.17 -16.32 4.77
N SER A 331 -6.01 -15.35 3.88
CA SER A 331 -5.24 -14.15 4.18
C SER A 331 -6.00 -13.30 5.22
N GLU A 332 -5.32 -12.81 6.23
CA GLU A 332 -5.93 -11.91 7.21
C GLU A 332 -5.96 -10.46 6.71
N ARG A 333 -5.18 -10.13 5.67
CA ARG A 333 -4.93 -8.77 5.21
C ARG A 333 -5.30 -8.48 3.76
N THR A 334 -5.70 -9.49 2.98
CA THR A 334 -5.92 -9.31 1.54
C THR A 334 -7.35 -9.60 1.14
N VAL A 335 -7.96 -8.67 0.40
CA VAL A 335 -9.30 -8.81 -0.13
C VAL A 335 -9.34 -9.85 -1.26
N ASP A 336 -10.38 -10.66 -1.30
CA ASP A 336 -10.64 -11.54 -2.43
C ASP A 336 -11.17 -10.74 -3.62
N LEU A 337 -10.39 -10.64 -4.68
CA LEU A 337 -10.75 -9.92 -5.91
C LEU A 337 -11.91 -10.59 -6.67
N ASN A 338 -12.32 -11.81 -6.30
CA ASN A 338 -13.52 -12.47 -6.81
C ASN A 338 -14.78 -12.11 -6.00
N ASN A 339 -14.62 -11.58 -4.79
CA ASN A 339 -15.73 -11.12 -3.97
C ASN A 339 -16.16 -9.71 -4.40
N LYS A 340 -17.17 -9.65 -5.27
CA LYS A 340 -17.65 -8.36 -5.80
C LYS A 340 -18.05 -7.38 -4.70
N GLN A 341 -18.71 -7.83 -3.63
CA GLN A 341 -19.17 -6.94 -2.56
C GLN A 341 -18.00 -6.34 -1.77
N ALA A 342 -16.97 -7.16 -1.48
CA ALA A 342 -15.76 -6.70 -0.80
C ALA A 342 -14.96 -5.72 -1.69
N VAL A 343 -14.85 -6.00 -2.98
CA VAL A 343 -14.20 -5.12 -3.96
C VAL A 343 -14.95 -3.79 -4.10
N ASP A 344 -16.28 -3.82 -4.20
CA ASP A 344 -17.09 -2.61 -4.31
C ASP A 344 -17.04 -1.79 -3.01
N PHE A 345 -17.02 -2.44 -1.84
CA PHE A 345 -16.82 -1.76 -0.55
C PHE A 345 -15.47 -1.03 -0.52
N THR A 346 -14.40 -1.70 -0.93
CA THR A 346 -13.06 -1.10 -0.95
C THR A 346 -12.99 0.09 -1.91
N LYS A 347 -13.54 -0.05 -3.12
CA LYS A 347 -13.59 1.04 -4.10
C LYS A 347 -14.39 2.24 -3.57
N THR A 348 -15.52 1.99 -2.92
CA THR A 348 -16.34 3.05 -2.32
C THR A 348 -15.60 3.75 -1.17
N LEU A 349 -14.88 2.99 -0.36
CA LEU A 349 -14.07 3.54 0.72
C LEU A 349 -12.96 4.45 0.16
N ILE A 350 -12.21 3.99 -0.83
CA ILE A 350 -11.15 4.78 -1.48
C ILE A 350 -11.72 6.02 -2.16
N ASP A 351 -12.88 5.92 -2.80
CA ASP A 351 -13.57 7.07 -3.40
C ASP A 351 -13.88 8.16 -2.36
N LYS A 352 -14.37 7.80 -1.17
CA LYS A 352 -14.61 8.74 -0.08
C LYS A 352 -13.32 9.44 0.38
N TYR A 353 -12.24 8.69 0.57
CA TYR A 353 -10.96 9.28 0.97
C TYR A 353 -10.36 10.14 -0.14
N ALA A 354 -10.40 9.71 -1.40
CA ALA A 354 -9.95 10.50 -2.54
C ALA A 354 -10.75 11.80 -2.68
N ASN A 355 -12.07 11.75 -2.48
CA ASN A 355 -12.92 12.96 -2.44
C ASN A 355 -12.50 13.91 -1.31
N TYR A 356 -12.25 13.42 -0.09
CA TYR A 356 -11.80 14.25 1.03
C TYR A 356 -10.46 14.93 0.72
N PHE A 357 -9.51 14.21 0.13
CA PHE A 357 -8.19 14.75 -0.22
C PHE A 357 -8.16 15.57 -1.49
N SER A 358 -9.25 15.59 -2.27
CA SER A 358 -9.40 16.47 -3.44
C SER A 358 -9.09 17.93 -3.08
N LYS A 359 -8.24 18.59 -3.86
CA LYS A 359 -7.76 19.98 -3.63
C LYS A 359 -6.93 20.17 -2.34
N LYS A 360 -6.73 19.12 -1.55
CA LYS A 360 -5.91 19.14 -0.34
C LYS A 360 -4.57 18.43 -0.57
N SER A 361 -4.52 17.50 -1.53
CA SER A 361 -3.33 16.76 -1.93
C SER A 361 -3.17 16.79 -3.45
N GLU A 362 -1.97 16.51 -3.94
CA GLU A 362 -1.69 16.33 -5.38
C GLU A 362 -1.69 14.84 -5.76
N ILE A 363 -1.21 13.99 -4.85
CA ILE A 363 -1.01 12.56 -5.07
C ILE A 363 -1.80 11.78 -4.02
N PHE A 364 -2.39 10.65 -4.42
CA PHE A 364 -3.02 9.68 -3.52
C PHE A 364 -2.43 8.30 -3.80
N ASN A 365 -1.88 7.65 -2.77
CA ASN A 365 -1.32 6.32 -2.90
C ASN A 365 -2.39 5.25 -2.60
N ILE A 366 -2.61 4.35 -3.57
CA ILE A 366 -3.59 3.26 -3.50
C ILE A 366 -2.99 1.94 -3.01
N GLY A 367 -1.68 1.92 -2.70
CA GLY A 367 -0.97 0.74 -2.18
C GLY A 367 -0.51 -0.20 -3.28
N LEU A 368 -1.21 -1.30 -3.48
CA LEU A 368 -0.96 -2.38 -4.45
C LEU A 368 0.27 -3.24 -4.15
N ASP A 369 0.74 -3.30 -2.91
CA ASP A 369 1.87 -4.12 -2.49
C ASP A 369 1.44 -5.40 -1.76
N GLU A 370 2.34 -6.38 -1.75
CA GLU A 370 2.35 -7.61 -0.94
C GLU A 370 1.02 -8.41 -0.94
N TYR A 371 0.44 -8.66 -2.12
CA TYR A 371 -0.80 -9.43 -2.24
C TYR A 371 -0.69 -10.81 -1.58
N ALA A 372 -1.53 -11.05 -0.56
CA ALA A 372 -1.70 -12.32 0.16
C ALA A 372 -0.37 -13.01 0.59
N ASN A 373 0.67 -12.23 0.90
CA ASN A 373 1.97 -12.76 1.30
C ASN A 373 1.88 -13.63 2.56
N ASP A 374 0.93 -13.34 3.45
CA ASP A 374 0.66 -14.07 4.70
C ASP A 374 0.03 -15.46 4.46
N ALA A 375 -0.75 -15.64 3.41
CA ALA A 375 -1.42 -16.91 3.08
C ALA A 375 -0.65 -17.74 2.06
N THR A 376 0.15 -17.11 1.19
CA THR A 376 0.82 -17.74 0.05
C THR A 376 2.32 -17.90 0.22
N ASN A 377 2.87 -17.57 1.40
CA ASN A 377 4.31 -17.54 1.66
C ASN A 377 5.05 -16.63 0.65
N ALA A 378 4.58 -15.38 0.52
CA ALA A 378 5.08 -14.35 -0.39
C ALA A 378 4.98 -14.71 -1.90
N LYS A 379 4.01 -15.54 -2.28
CA LYS A 379 3.78 -15.95 -3.68
C LYS A 379 2.48 -15.41 -4.27
N GLY A 380 1.84 -14.42 -3.62
CA GLY A 380 0.51 -13.95 -4.00
C GLY A 380 0.40 -13.51 -5.46
N TRP A 381 1.39 -12.78 -5.97
CA TRP A 381 1.42 -12.36 -7.38
C TRP A 381 1.54 -13.54 -8.35
N SER A 382 2.42 -14.51 -8.03
CA SER A 382 2.55 -15.74 -8.83
C SER A 382 1.27 -16.55 -8.82
N VAL A 383 0.57 -16.60 -7.68
CA VAL A 383 -0.74 -17.28 -7.54
C VAL A 383 -1.80 -16.61 -8.42
N LEU A 384 -1.82 -15.27 -8.50
CA LEU A 384 -2.75 -14.56 -9.38
C LEU A 384 -2.46 -14.78 -10.87
N GLN A 385 -1.21 -15.04 -11.25
CA GLN A 385 -0.80 -15.34 -12.62
C GLN A 385 -0.95 -16.83 -12.97
N ALA A 386 -1.11 -17.71 -11.97
CA ALA A 386 -0.96 -19.14 -12.14
C ALA A 386 -2.07 -19.79 -12.98
N ASP A 387 -3.30 -19.26 -12.98
CA ASP A 387 -4.39 -19.81 -13.78
C ASP A 387 -4.08 -19.86 -15.29
N LYS A 388 -3.30 -18.91 -15.77
CA LYS A 388 -2.84 -18.88 -17.16
C LYS A 388 -1.86 -20.01 -17.49
N TYR A 389 -1.01 -20.39 -16.54
CA TYR A 389 0.02 -21.40 -16.74
C TYR A 389 -0.39 -22.79 -16.25
N TYR A 390 -1.34 -22.82 -15.28
CA TYR A 390 -1.84 -24.04 -14.63
C TYR A 390 -3.37 -24.06 -14.54
N PRO A 391 -4.08 -24.00 -15.68
CA PRO A 391 -5.52 -23.72 -15.70
C PRO A 391 -6.41 -24.79 -15.08
N ASN A 392 -5.87 -25.97 -14.78
CA ASN A 392 -6.63 -27.10 -14.19
C ASN A 392 -6.32 -27.33 -12.71
N GLU A 393 -5.55 -26.44 -12.07
CA GLU A 393 -5.06 -26.64 -10.70
C GLU A 393 -5.84 -25.84 -9.63
N GLY A 394 -6.95 -25.20 -10.02
CA GLY A 394 -7.83 -24.51 -9.07
C GLY A 394 -7.34 -23.13 -8.62
N TYR A 395 -6.39 -22.53 -9.31
CA TYR A 395 -5.99 -21.15 -9.07
C TYR A 395 -7.10 -20.15 -9.46
N PRO A 396 -7.09 -18.92 -8.90
CA PRO A 396 -8.09 -17.92 -9.21
C PRO A 396 -8.17 -17.61 -10.70
N GLU A 397 -9.31 -17.89 -11.34
CA GLU A 397 -9.51 -17.66 -12.77
C GLU A 397 -9.31 -16.17 -13.11
N LYS A 398 -8.39 -15.91 -14.05
CA LYS A 398 -8.01 -14.55 -14.49
C LYS A 398 -7.63 -13.64 -13.32
N GLY A 399 -7.01 -14.20 -12.28
CA GLY A 399 -6.72 -13.49 -11.05
C GLY A 399 -5.90 -12.23 -11.26
N TYR A 400 -4.88 -12.30 -12.11
CA TYR A 400 -4.01 -11.15 -12.35
C TYR A 400 -4.65 -10.10 -13.27
N GLU A 401 -5.47 -10.51 -14.26
CA GLU A 401 -6.26 -9.57 -15.07
C GLU A 401 -7.30 -8.83 -14.21
N LYS A 402 -7.91 -9.52 -13.24
CA LYS A 402 -8.80 -8.88 -12.26
C LYS A 402 -8.05 -7.88 -11.40
N PHE A 403 -6.82 -8.20 -10.98
CA PHE A 403 -5.97 -7.27 -10.26
C PHE A 403 -5.64 -6.03 -11.11
N ILE A 404 -5.25 -6.19 -12.37
CA ILE A 404 -5.02 -5.06 -13.30
C ILE A 404 -6.28 -4.20 -13.43
N SER A 405 -7.43 -4.82 -13.64
CA SER A 405 -8.72 -4.11 -13.72
C SER A 405 -9.02 -3.35 -12.43
N TYR A 406 -8.79 -3.98 -11.27
CA TYR A 406 -8.96 -3.36 -9.96
C TYR A 406 -8.05 -2.14 -9.76
N ALA A 407 -6.76 -2.28 -10.06
CA ALA A 407 -5.79 -1.19 -9.96
C ALA A 407 -6.16 0.00 -10.87
N ASN A 408 -6.58 -0.29 -12.11
CA ASN A 408 -7.02 0.72 -13.06
C ASN A 408 -8.32 1.41 -12.63
N ASP A 409 -9.25 0.69 -11.98
CA ASP A 409 -10.46 1.27 -11.41
C ASP A 409 -10.12 2.23 -10.28
N LEU A 410 -9.21 1.86 -9.38
CA LEU A 410 -8.74 2.75 -8.31
C LEU A 410 -8.03 3.99 -8.86
N ALA A 411 -7.16 3.81 -9.86
CA ALA A 411 -6.50 4.92 -10.53
C ALA A 411 -7.53 5.88 -11.16
N ARG A 412 -8.57 5.36 -11.79
CA ARG A 412 -9.66 6.17 -12.36
C ARG A 412 -10.45 6.91 -11.28
N ILE A 413 -10.76 6.27 -10.15
CA ILE A 413 -11.41 6.89 -9.00
C ILE A 413 -10.57 8.06 -8.50
N VAL A 414 -9.29 7.84 -8.22
CA VAL A 414 -8.36 8.89 -7.75
C VAL A 414 -8.29 10.06 -8.73
N LYS A 415 -8.16 9.77 -10.03
CA LYS A 415 -8.12 10.82 -11.08
C LYS A 415 -9.44 11.60 -11.20
N SER A 416 -10.58 10.97 -10.93
CA SER A 416 -11.88 11.66 -10.98
C SER A 416 -12.00 12.78 -9.92
N HIS A 417 -11.21 12.70 -8.86
CA HIS A 417 -11.09 13.70 -7.81
C HIS A 417 -9.95 14.71 -8.05
N GLY A 418 -9.30 14.67 -9.22
CA GLY A 418 -8.21 15.58 -9.58
C GLY A 418 -6.88 15.26 -8.93
N LEU A 419 -6.71 14.03 -8.40
CA LEU A 419 -5.49 13.53 -7.77
C LEU A 419 -4.69 12.65 -8.74
N LYS A 420 -3.38 12.58 -8.56
CA LYS A 420 -2.51 11.64 -9.28
C LYS A 420 -2.43 10.32 -8.49
N PRO A 421 -2.75 9.17 -9.10
CA PRO A 421 -2.60 7.89 -8.42
C PRO A 421 -1.12 7.53 -8.26
N MET A 422 -0.75 6.99 -7.11
CA MET A 422 0.55 6.38 -6.83
C MET A 422 0.33 4.95 -6.31
N ALA A 423 1.26 4.05 -6.57
CA ALA A 423 1.25 2.69 -6.04
C ALA A 423 2.67 2.17 -5.82
N PHE A 424 2.84 1.21 -4.94
CA PHE A 424 4.08 0.44 -4.79
C PHE A 424 4.29 -0.50 -5.97
N ASN A 425 5.54 -0.86 -6.27
CA ASN A 425 5.91 -1.45 -7.55
C ASN A 425 5.68 -2.95 -7.69
N ASP A 426 5.62 -3.69 -6.60
CA ASP A 426 5.80 -5.14 -6.64
C ASP A 426 4.69 -5.90 -7.40
N GLY A 427 3.44 -5.41 -7.37
CA GLY A 427 2.34 -6.00 -8.15
C GLY A 427 2.24 -5.49 -9.59
N ILE A 428 3.00 -4.46 -10.00
CA ILE A 428 2.84 -3.85 -11.32
C ILE A 428 3.74 -4.54 -12.34
N TYR A 429 3.13 -5.21 -13.33
CA TYR A 429 3.81 -6.07 -14.32
C TYR A 429 4.71 -7.14 -13.69
N TYR A 430 4.21 -7.81 -12.64
CA TYR A 430 4.93 -8.87 -11.95
C TYR A 430 5.51 -9.91 -12.93
N ASN A 431 6.71 -10.44 -12.67
CA ASN A 431 7.51 -11.24 -13.59
C ASN A 431 7.89 -10.53 -14.91
N SER A 432 7.76 -9.22 -14.98
CA SER A 432 7.92 -8.45 -16.24
C SER A 432 6.94 -8.91 -17.33
N ASP A 433 5.87 -9.62 -16.96
CA ASP A 433 4.88 -10.15 -17.91
C ASP A 433 3.82 -9.09 -18.22
N THR A 434 3.83 -8.65 -19.45
CA THR A 434 2.89 -7.64 -19.98
C THR A 434 1.71 -8.26 -20.74
N SER A 435 1.59 -9.58 -20.79
CA SER A 435 0.59 -10.30 -21.58
C SER A 435 -0.78 -10.40 -20.91
N PHE A 436 -0.88 -10.08 -19.62
CA PHE A 436 -2.15 -10.07 -18.87
C PHE A 436 -2.95 -8.78 -19.05
N GLY A 437 -2.35 -7.73 -19.61
CA GLY A 437 -3.01 -6.44 -19.79
C GLY A 437 -2.09 -5.26 -19.46
N SER A 438 -2.67 -4.07 -19.39
CA SER A 438 -1.91 -2.84 -19.13
C SER A 438 -2.43 -2.12 -17.91
N PHE A 439 -1.53 -1.68 -17.05
CA PHE A 439 -1.85 -0.74 -15.98
C PHE A 439 -2.02 0.67 -16.53
N ASP A 440 -2.81 1.47 -15.85
CA ASP A 440 -2.98 2.90 -16.16
C ASP A 440 -1.62 3.61 -15.99
N LYS A 441 -1.07 4.14 -17.09
CA LYS A 441 0.25 4.77 -17.13
C LYS A 441 0.39 6.00 -16.23
N ASP A 442 -0.74 6.60 -15.82
CA ASP A 442 -0.74 7.75 -14.92
C ASP A 442 -0.48 7.34 -13.44
N ILE A 443 -0.43 6.04 -13.15
CA ILE A 443 0.02 5.55 -11.83
C ILE A 443 1.51 5.86 -11.67
N ILE A 444 1.84 6.71 -10.70
CA ILE A 444 3.22 6.92 -10.24
C ILE A 444 3.66 5.65 -9.52
N VAL A 445 4.76 5.04 -9.95
CA VAL A 445 5.26 3.81 -9.34
C VAL A 445 6.33 4.14 -8.30
N SER A 446 6.01 3.83 -7.05
CA SER A 446 6.93 3.90 -5.90
C SER A 446 7.80 2.65 -5.89
N MET A 447 9.02 2.78 -6.41
CA MET A 447 9.96 1.68 -6.63
C MET A 447 10.73 1.39 -5.34
N TRP A 448 10.18 0.47 -4.51
CA TRP A 448 10.76 0.16 -3.21
C TRP A 448 11.68 -1.06 -3.25
N THR A 449 11.42 -2.03 -4.12
CA THR A 449 12.19 -3.28 -4.17
C THR A 449 12.58 -3.67 -5.59
N GLY A 450 13.74 -4.26 -5.73
CA GLY A 450 14.17 -4.97 -6.96
C GLY A 450 13.72 -6.43 -7.03
N GLY A 451 12.96 -6.89 -6.01
CA GLY A 451 12.58 -8.28 -5.85
C GLY A 451 13.66 -9.12 -5.15
N TRP A 452 13.34 -10.39 -4.92
CA TRP A 452 14.24 -11.39 -4.33
C TRP A 452 13.91 -12.77 -4.91
N GLY A 453 14.63 -13.80 -4.51
CA GLY A 453 14.40 -15.15 -5.04
C GLY A 453 12.95 -15.61 -4.88
N GLY A 454 12.26 -15.81 -6.01
CA GLY A 454 10.85 -16.20 -6.04
C GLY A 454 9.84 -15.05 -5.91
N TYR A 455 10.32 -13.79 -5.88
CA TYR A 455 9.50 -12.58 -5.90
C TYR A 455 10.04 -11.63 -6.98
N ASP A 456 9.62 -11.85 -8.21
CA ASP A 456 10.23 -11.22 -9.39
C ASP A 456 9.39 -10.03 -9.90
N VAL A 457 9.69 -8.85 -9.39
CA VAL A 457 9.05 -7.59 -9.79
C VAL A 457 9.52 -7.12 -11.17
N ALA A 458 8.74 -6.26 -11.81
CA ALA A 458 9.18 -5.58 -13.03
C ALA A 458 10.41 -4.70 -12.79
N SER A 459 11.25 -4.54 -13.81
CA SER A 459 12.34 -3.57 -13.75
C SER A 459 11.81 -2.15 -13.82
N SER A 460 12.50 -1.21 -13.15
CA SER A 460 12.19 0.21 -13.25
C SER A 460 12.33 0.74 -14.68
N LYS A 461 13.22 0.12 -15.48
CA LYS A 461 13.32 0.37 -16.93
C LYS A 461 12.02 0.04 -17.65
N LEU A 462 11.48 -1.19 -17.47
CA LEU A 462 10.22 -1.60 -18.09
C LEU A 462 9.07 -0.68 -17.69
N LEU A 463 8.99 -0.33 -16.41
CA LEU A 463 7.94 0.57 -15.90
C LEU A 463 8.01 1.95 -16.54
N ALA A 464 9.22 2.51 -16.69
CA ALA A 464 9.44 3.79 -17.39
C ALA A 464 9.10 3.68 -18.89
N GLU A 465 9.47 2.58 -19.56
CA GLU A 465 9.11 2.30 -20.96
C GLU A 465 7.60 2.15 -21.16
N LYS A 466 6.86 1.68 -20.15
CA LYS A 466 5.39 1.64 -20.14
C LYS A 466 4.76 3.02 -19.89
N GLY A 467 5.54 4.04 -19.59
CA GLY A 467 5.11 5.42 -19.43
C GLY A 467 4.79 5.83 -17.98
N HIS A 468 5.13 5.00 -17.01
CA HIS A 468 4.99 5.34 -15.60
C HIS A 468 6.07 6.33 -15.14
N GLN A 469 5.69 7.29 -14.31
CA GLN A 469 6.65 8.08 -13.54
C GLN A 469 7.18 7.23 -12.37
N ILE A 470 8.49 7.29 -12.12
CA ILE A 470 9.16 6.50 -11.08
C ILE A 470 9.53 7.39 -9.90
N LEU A 471 9.06 7.01 -8.71
CA LEU A 471 9.53 7.54 -7.44
C LEU A 471 10.48 6.51 -6.81
N ASN A 472 11.72 6.89 -6.54
CA ASN A 472 12.66 5.98 -5.89
C ASN A 472 12.38 5.90 -4.38
N THR A 473 12.01 4.72 -3.90
CA THR A 473 11.63 4.46 -2.51
C THR A 473 12.53 3.37 -1.89
N ASN A 474 13.70 3.19 -2.43
CA ASN A 474 14.64 2.11 -2.16
C ASN A 474 14.61 1.63 -0.70
N ASP A 475 14.37 0.33 -0.51
CA ASP A 475 14.26 -0.30 0.80
C ASP A 475 15.55 -0.24 1.65
N ALA A 476 16.70 0.05 1.01
CA ALA A 476 17.94 0.34 1.72
C ALA A 476 17.83 1.55 2.67
N TRP A 477 16.85 2.42 2.47
CA TRP A 477 16.60 3.61 3.30
C TRP A 477 15.54 3.41 4.37
N TYR A 478 15.04 2.19 4.53
CA TYR A 478 13.95 1.89 5.46
C TYR A 478 14.40 1.85 6.91
N TYR A 479 13.51 2.28 7.77
CA TYR A 479 13.62 2.16 9.22
C TYR A 479 12.32 1.60 9.79
N VAL A 480 12.40 0.49 10.51
CA VAL A 480 11.28 -0.03 11.29
C VAL A 480 11.41 0.47 12.73
N LEU A 481 10.37 1.16 13.20
CA LEU A 481 10.31 1.72 14.54
C LEU A 481 10.61 0.66 15.60
N GLY A 482 11.51 0.99 16.53
CA GLY A 482 11.95 0.09 17.59
C GLY A 482 13.13 -0.80 17.24
N ARG A 483 13.51 -0.93 15.97
CA ARG A 483 14.72 -1.65 15.53
C ARG A 483 15.88 -0.66 15.39
N ASN A 484 16.71 -0.55 16.39
CA ASN A 484 17.66 0.57 16.50
C ASN A 484 19.10 0.23 16.15
N ALA A 485 19.48 -1.04 16.25
CA ALA A 485 20.86 -1.51 16.08
C ALA A 485 20.89 -2.89 15.42
N ASP A 486 22.09 -3.31 15.00
CA ASP A 486 22.33 -4.64 14.47
C ASP A 486 21.87 -5.73 15.45
N GLY A 487 21.33 -6.83 14.91
CA GLY A 487 20.73 -7.92 15.68
C GLY A 487 19.27 -7.72 16.09
N GLN A 488 18.68 -6.53 15.84
CA GLN A 488 17.26 -6.25 16.12
C GLN A 488 16.32 -6.51 14.93
N GLY A 489 16.83 -7.15 13.87
CA GLY A 489 16.09 -7.46 12.65
C GLY A 489 16.41 -6.50 11.50
N TRP A 490 15.80 -6.79 10.35
CA TRP A 490 15.97 -6.02 9.12
C TRP A 490 15.37 -4.62 9.24
N TYR A 491 15.93 -3.68 8.45
CA TYR A 491 15.51 -2.28 8.42
C TYR A 491 15.63 -1.60 9.79
N ASN A 492 16.68 -1.95 10.57
CA ASN A 492 17.01 -1.19 11.76
C ASN A 492 17.60 0.17 11.39
N LEU A 493 17.67 1.09 12.38
CA LEU A 493 18.12 2.45 12.14
C LEU A 493 19.53 2.52 11.55
N ASP A 494 20.45 1.68 12.03
CA ASP A 494 21.84 1.69 11.55
C ASP A 494 21.93 1.23 10.09
N GLN A 495 21.14 0.23 9.70
CA GLN A 495 21.02 -0.20 8.30
C GLN A 495 20.45 0.92 7.43
N GLY A 496 19.36 1.57 7.84
CA GLY A 496 18.78 2.70 7.12
C GLY A 496 19.75 3.86 6.92
N LEU A 497 20.50 4.23 7.98
CA LEU A 497 21.52 5.28 7.90
C LEU A 497 22.67 4.89 6.96
N ASN A 498 23.14 3.66 7.02
CA ASN A 498 24.19 3.14 6.12
C ASN A 498 23.66 3.03 4.68
N GLY A 499 22.43 2.60 4.50
CA GLY A 499 21.77 2.54 3.20
C GLY A 499 21.72 3.92 2.54
N ILE A 500 21.26 4.94 3.26
CA ILE A 500 21.22 6.32 2.74
C ILE A 500 22.63 6.80 2.35
N LYS A 501 23.64 6.49 3.15
CA LYS A 501 25.03 6.89 2.86
C LYS A 501 25.59 6.22 1.60
N ASN A 502 25.24 4.96 1.35
CA ASN A 502 25.86 4.13 0.31
C ASN A 502 25.00 3.97 -0.95
N THR A 503 23.71 4.32 -0.88
CA THR A 503 22.75 4.19 -1.97
C THR A 503 22.19 5.59 -2.28
N PRO A 504 22.77 6.33 -3.24
CA PRO A 504 22.29 7.66 -3.58
C PRO A 504 20.87 7.62 -4.16
N ILE A 505 20.17 8.76 -4.14
CA ILE A 505 18.79 8.89 -4.60
C ILE A 505 18.59 8.46 -6.07
N THR A 506 19.66 8.51 -6.86
CA THR A 506 19.67 8.06 -8.26
C THR A 506 19.79 6.54 -8.42
N SER A 507 20.10 5.80 -7.36
CA SER A 507 20.19 4.34 -7.37
C SER A 507 18.78 3.71 -7.25
N VAL A 508 18.10 3.63 -8.38
CA VAL A 508 16.77 3.01 -8.46
C VAL A 508 16.91 1.49 -8.49
N PRO A 509 16.07 0.73 -7.74
CA PRO A 509 16.09 -0.72 -7.81
C PRO A 509 15.84 -1.25 -9.23
N LYS A 510 16.53 -2.32 -9.63
CA LYS A 510 16.32 -3.10 -10.85
C LYS A 510 16.25 -2.26 -12.15
N THR A 511 17.24 -1.39 -12.36
CA THR A 511 17.33 -0.57 -13.59
C THR A 511 17.75 -1.35 -14.82
N GLU A 512 18.33 -2.55 -14.65
CA GLU A 512 18.91 -3.34 -15.74
C GLU A 512 19.95 -2.56 -16.56
N GLY A 513 20.71 -1.69 -15.87
CA GLY A 513 21.75 -0.87 -16.48
C GLY A 513 21.24 0.34 -17.28
N ALA A 514 19.94 0.64 -17.22
CA ALA A 514 19.36 1.82 -17.86
C ALA A 514 19.46 3.05 -16.94
N ASP A 515 19.55 4.23 -17.57
CA ASP A 515 19.29 5.50 -16.88
C ASP A 515 17.77 5.70 -16.79
N VAL A 516 17.21 5.55 -15.59
CA VAL A 516 15.77 5.66 -15.35
C VAL A 516 15.49 7.01 -14.72
N PRO A 517 14.73 7.89 -15.39
CA PRO A 517 14.37 9.18 -14.83
C PRO A 517 13.42 9.00 -13.64
N ILE A 518 13.68 9.76 -12.56
CA ILE A 518 12.88 9.73 -11.34
C ILE A 518 12.28 11.09 -11.02
N ILE A 519 11.11 11.08 -10.41
CA ILE A 519 10.46 12.31 -9.90
C ILE A 519 10.95 12.72 -8.51
N GLY A 520 11.74 11.89 -7.85
CA GLY A 520 12.29 12.15 -6.53
C GLY A 520 12.63 10.89 -5.75
N GLY A 521 12.87 11.04 -4.46
CA GLY A 521 13.13 9.95 -3.53
C GLY A 521 12.29 10.03 -2.25
N MET A 522 12.01 8.86 -1.67
CA MET A 522 11.21 8.72 -0.46
C MET A 522 11.90 7.81 0.55
N VAL A 523 12.22 8.35 1.73
CA VAL A 523 12.67 7.60 2.89
C VAL A 523 11.47 7.18 3.73
N ALA A 524 11.45 5.96 4.28
CA ALA A 524 10.29 5.47 5.00
C ALA A 524 10.59 4.98 6.43
N ALA A 525 9.68 5.32 7.35
CA ALA A 525 9.62 4.78 8.69
C ALA A 525 8.35 3.92 8.85
N TRP A 526 8.56 2.62 8.99
CA TRP A 526 7.53 1.61 9.08
C TRP A 526 7.20 1.25 10.53
N ALA A 527 5.97 0.85 10.78
CA ALA A 527 5.48 0.43 12.09
C ALA A 527 5.15 -1.07 12.14
N ASP A 528 6.01 -1.94 11.56
CA ASP A 528 5.83 -3.40 11.55
C ASP A 528 5.66 -3.98 12.98
N THR A 529 6.17 -3.27 13.97
CA THR A 529 5.95 -3.55 15.39
C THR A 529 5.17 -2.39 16.00
N PRO A 530 3.82 -2.36 15.87
CA PRO A 530 3.02 -1.20 16.29
C PRO A 530 3.19 -0.83 17.76
N SER A 531 3.47 -1.83 18.61
CA SER A 531 3.75 -1.63 20.05
C SER A 531 5.11 -0.98 20.35
N ALA A 532 6.01 -0.89 19.36
CA ALA A 532 7.29 -0.25 19.54
C ALA A 532 7.12 1.24 19.82
N ARG A 533 7.92 1.74 20.77
CA ARG A 533 7.88 3.16 21.13
C ARG A 533 8.41 4.02 19.98
N TYR A 534 7.63 5.00 19.56
CA TYR A 534 8.09 6.05 18.65
C TYR A 534 9.17 6.90 19.33
N SER A 535 10.25 7.17 18.62
CA SER A 535 11.37 8.01 19.07
C SER A 535 11.62 9.11 18.03
N PRO A 536 11.20 10.37 18.31
CA PRO A 536 11.45 11.49 17.40
C PRO A 536 12.92 11.64 17.02
N SER A 537 13.83 11.55 17.99
CA SER A 537 15.26 11.73 17.74
C SER A 537 15.85 10.73 16.73
N ARG A 538 15.34 9.49 16.71
CA ARG A 538 15.79 8.46 15.76
C ARG A 538 15.23 8.69 14.36
N LEU A 539 13.94 9.02 14.27
CA LEU A 539 13.33 9.40 13.00
C LEU A 539 14.02 10.62 12.40
N PHE A 540 14.25 11.66 13.20
CA PHE A 540 14.89 12.90 12.73
C PHE A 540 16.36 12.69 12.34
N LYS A 541 17.08 11.73 12.97
CA LYS A 541 18.41 11.33 12.54
C LYS A 541 18.38 10.71 11.13
N LEU A 542 17.40 9.81 10.86
CA LEU A 542 17.20 9.23 9.54
C LEU A 542 16.85 10.30 8.49
N MET A 543 15.88 11.15 8.81
CA MET A 543 15.45 12.25 7.94
C MET A 543 16.61 13.21 7.61
N ARG A 544 17.40 13.60 8.61
CA ARG A 544 18.56 14.48 8.39
C ARG A 544 19.61 13.82 7.50
N GLN A 545 19.83 12.51 7.63
CA GLN A 545 20.80 11.77 6.80
C GLN A 545 20.36 11.70 5.35
N PHE A 546 19.06 11.60 5.08
CA PHE A 546 18.48 11.54 3.72
C PHE A 546 18.37 12.94 3.08
N ALA A 547 18.32 13.98 3.87
CA ALA A 547 18.23 15.37 3.43
C ALA A 547 19.50 15.85 2.73
#